data_357458a148706a2cef8aec16af8f457b
#
_entry.id   357458a148706a2cef8aec16af8f457b
#
_cell.length_a   1.000
_cell.length_b   1.000
_cell.length_c   1.000
_cell.angle_alpha   90.00
_cell.angle_beta   90.00
_cell.angle_gamma   90.00
#
_symmetry.space_group_name_H-M   'P 1'
#
loop_
_entity.id
_entity.type
_entity.pdbx_description
1 polymer ?
#
loop_
_entity_poly.entity_id
_entity_poly.type
_entity_poly.pdbx_seq_one_letter_code
_entity_poly.pdbx_strand_id
1 'polypeptide(L)'
;MSEQEAITKVLNKHRAQLLDSIDLRDSLLGDTMVEKGIITADDLRPFRELPHRREQNRGLLSFMEKRTWDDFKKFKAAMVKTGYDHLVKDWPDDLPEDSPDTRGPITHPVDEPCCGDGNPAKANQPSTQTEEAPTAGPSSSGSGNKREADEEIHQQTKRPRKGSSPTRENRVPVHTLASPESVLKIKRKLERIKFEDKESHLIYSTMEQYQHLLKEEKCYPMTHETRGRGLVVTMTGNREGWEEDVLSIAKMFRYLDVIAEYKFDLKEEDLRKELERFAGDQENNFVDCMFVVLMGHGGVQNDVELFCTADGQAFPIRKSLQNIFKSDVHRHLVDKPKIFLIQACRGETMDPGIRMNTVHGETQCDASKPDRKRVVSNFSDYIISFASQPGAVASRDTKKGSWYIQELTKTVMQQAHCRQVTCMLSEVNKKLEERSTRTEVPQLAESVHGLKAPLYLFPGVNASTSDD
;
A
#
# COMPACT_ATOMS: atom_id res chain seq x y z
N MET A 1 -29.57 -21.57 4.93
CA MET A 1 -28.76 -20.66 4.05
C MET A 1 -29.72 -19.94 3.12
N SER A 2 -29.63 -18.61 2.98
CA SER A 2 -30.47 -17.89 2.01
C SER A 2 -30.04 -18.18 0.56
N GLU A 3 -30.95 -17.95 -0.41
CA GLU A 3 -30.58 -18.11 -1.84
C GLU A 3 -29.36 -17.24 -2.21
N GLN A 4 -29.31 -16.00 -1.72
CA GLN A 4 -28.22 -15.08 -1.99
C GLN A 4 -26.90 -15.56 -1.37
N GLU A 5 -26.92 -16.13 -0.16
CA GLU A 5 -25.74 -16.73 0.47
C GLU A 5 -25.22 -17.93 -0.34
N ALA A 6 -26.13 -18.78 -0.83
CA ALA A 6 -25.76 -19.91 -1.67
C ALA A 6 -25.14 -19.45 -3.00
N ILE A 7 -25.75 -18.47 -3.68
CA ILE A 7 -25.23 -17.90 -4.93
C ILE A 7 -23.85 -17.27 -4.69
N THR A 8 -23.71 -16.46 -3.63
CA THR A 8 -22.46 -15.80 -3.26
C THR A 8 -21.36 -16.84 -2.99
N LYS A 9 -21.67 -17.93 -2.30
CA LYS A 9 -20.72 -19.02 -2.04
C LYS A 9 -20.22 -19.67 -3.33
N VAL A 10 -21.14 -19.98 -4.26
CA VAL A 10 -20.77 -20.58 -5.56
C VAL A 10 -19.95 -19.59 -6.42
N LEU A 11 -20.39 -18.34 -6.53
CA LEU A 11 -19.67 -17.33 -7.32
C LEU A 11 -18.28 -17.05 -6.75
N ASN A 12 -18.12 -16.99 -5.44
CA ASN A 12 -16.82 -16.75 -4.81
C ASN A 12 -15.84 -17.90 -5.02
N LYS A 13 -16.31 -19.14 -5.00
CA LYS A 13 -15.47 -20.32 -5.30
C LYS A 13 -14.84 -20.25 -6.70
N HIS A 14 -15.50 -19.63 -7.67
CA HIS A 14 -15.06 -19.54 -9.07
C HIS A 14 -14.71 -18.09 -9.49
N ARG A 15 -14.68 -17.14 -8.54
CA ARG A 15 -14.64 -15.69 -8.81
C ARG A 15 -13.47 -15.27 -9.68
N ALA A 16 -12.27 -15.76 -9.40
CA ALA A 16 -11.07 -15.41 -10.14
C ALA A 16 -11.20 -15.79 -11.62
N GLN A 17 -11.59 -17.03 -11.90
CA GLN A 17 -11.79 -17.53 -13.26
C GLN A 17 -12.88 -16.76 -13.99
N LEU A 18 -14.02 -16.48 -13.33
CA LEU A 18 -15.12 -15.72 -13.92
C LEU A 18 -14.70 -14.29 -14.27
N LEU A 19 -13.95 -13.63 -13.40
CA LEU A 19 -13.47 -12.27 -13.65
C LEU A 19 -12.54 -12.17 -14.86
N ASP A 20 -11.75 -13.20 -15.14
CA ASP A 20 -10.75 -13.18 -16.19
C ASP A 20 -11.26 -13.74 -17.52
N SER A 21 -12.22 -14.68 -17.48
CA SER A 21 -12.64 -15.44 -18.66
C SER A 21 -13.87 -14.89 -19.36
N ILE A 22 -14.81 -14.27 -18.62
CA ILE A 22 -16.05 -13.74 -19.23
C ILE A 22 -15.71 -12.51 -20.07
N ASP A 23 -16.32 -12.41 -21.25
CA ASP A 23 -16.30 -11.24 -22.10
C ASP A 23 -17.72 -10.70 -22.30
N LEU A 24 -18.03 -9.54 -21.70
CA LEU A 24 -19.36 -8.93 -21.81
C LEU A 24 -19.51 -8.03 -23.03
N ARG A 25 -18.40 -7.61 -23.67
CA ARG A 25 -18.44 -6.72 -24.83
C ARG A 25 -18.66 -7.50 -26.12
N ASP A 26 -17.82 -8.52 -26.31
CA ASP A 26 -17.69 -9.19 -27.60
C ASP A 26 -18.34 -10.58 -27.61
N SER A 27 -18.89 -11.04 -26.47
CA SER A 27 -19.61 -12.31 -26.37
C SER A 27 -21.13 -12.13 -26.38
N LEU A 28 -21.81 -13.18 -26.80
CA LEU A 28 -23.28 -13.27 -26.76
C LEU A 28 -23.84 -13.43 -25.33
N LEU A 29 -23.00 -13.52 -24.30
CA LEU A 29 -23.46 -13.82 -22.93
C LEU A 29 -24.42 -12.74 -22.42
N GLY A 30 -24.03 -11.46 -22.53
CA GLY A 30 -24.90 -10.38 -22.07
C GLY A 30 -26.25 -10.35 -22.78
N ASP A 31 -26.27 -10.57 -24.08
CA ASP A 31 -27.50 -10.59 -24.88
C ASP A 31 -28.35 -11.82 -24.55
N THR A 32 -27.73 -12.98 -24.33
CA THR A 32 -28.42 -14.20 -23.86
C THR A 32 -29.02 -14.02 -22.45
N MET A 33 -28.36 -13.26 -21.58
CA MET A 33 -28.89 -12.94 -20.25
C MET A 33 -30.12 -12.02 -20.33
N VAL A 34 -30.11 -11.06 -21.26
CA VAL A 34 -31.29 -10.20 -21.54
C VAL A 34 -32.43 -11.04 -22.13
N GLU A 35 -32.14 -11.91 -23.11
CA GLU A 35 -33.13 -12.83 -23.72
C GLU A 35 -33.80 -13.73 -22.66
N LYS A 36 -33.02 -14.21 -21.68
CA LYS A 36 -33.54 -15.05 -20.59
C LYS A 36 -34.18 -14.27 -19.44
N GLY A 37 -34.25 -12.95 -19.51
CA GLY A 37 -34.87 -12.09 -18.51
C GLY A 37 -34.10 -12.04 -17.18
N ILE A 38 -32.80 -12.32 -17.18
CA ILE A 38 -31.96 -12.28 -15.98
C ILE A 38 -31.57 -10.82 -15.65
N ILE A 39 -31.33 -10.03 -16.69
CA ILE A 39 -30.91 -8.63 -16.62
C ILE A 39 -31.61 -7.84 -17.73
N THR A 40 -31.88 -6.57 -17.51
CA THR A 40 -32.38 -5.68 -18.57
C THR A 40 -31.21 -5.12 -19.40
N ALA A 41 -31.49 -4.68 -20.61
CA ALA A 41 -30.48 -4.05 -21.47
C ALA A 41 -29.92 -2.77 -20.81
N ASP A 42 -30.75 -2.04 -20.07
CA ASP A 42 -30.36 -0.81 -19.36
C ASP A 42 -29.48 -1.10 -18.14
N ASP A 43 -29.73 -2.21 -17.42
CA ASP A 43 -28.87 -2.65 -16.29
C ASP A 43 -27.54 -3.25 -16.78
N LEU A 44 -27.51 -3.83 -17.99
CA LEU A 44 -26.30 -4.40 -18.57
C LEU A 44 -25.37 -3.34 -19.15
N ARG A 45 -25.91 -2.24 -19.68
CA ARG A 45 -25.14 -1.18 -20.34
C ARG A 45 -24.03 -0.61 -19.46
N PRO A 46 -24.27 -0.21 -18.21
CA PRO A 46 -23.19 0.31 -17.33
C PRO A 46 -22.01 -0.67 -17.18
N PHE A 47 -22.27 -1.99 -17.16
CA PHE A 47 -21.19 -2.98 -17.07
C PHE A 47 -20.36 -3.04 -18.35
N ARG A 48 -20.99 -3.00 -19.51
CA ARG A 48 -20.33 -3.01 -20.83
C ARG A 48 -19.50 -1.75 -21.09
N GLU A 49 -19.87 -0.61 -20.52
CA GLU A 49 -19.19 0.68 -20.67
C GLU A 49 -17.95 0.80 -19.79
N LEU A 50 -17.79 -0.03 -18.78
CA LEU A 50 -16.59 -0.03 -17.92
C LEU A 50 -15.34 -0.33 -18.74
N PRO A 51 -14.21 0.37 -18.49
CA PRO A 51 -13.02 0.29 -19.35
C PRO A 51 -12.34 -1.07 -19.35
N HIS A 52 -12.44 -1.81 -18.26
CA HIS A 52 -11.71 -3.06 -18.06
C HIS A 52 -12.64 -4.27 -17.91
N ARG A 53 -12.28 -5.40 -18.56
CA ARG A 53 -13.02 -6.66 -18.51
C ARG A 53 -13.31 -7.13 -17.07
N ARG A 54 -12.34 -7.08 -16.19
CA ARG A 54 -12.51 -7.49 -14.79
C ARG A 54 -13.52 -6.63 -14.04
N GLU A 55 -13.57 -5.34 -14.32
CA GLU A 55 -14.57 -4.43 -13.73
C GLU A 55 -15.97 -4.73 -14.26
N GLN A 56 -16.10 -5.00 -15.56
CA GLN A 56 -17.34 -5.43 -16.18
C GLN A 56 -17.87 -6.70 -15.53
N ASN A 57 -17.02 -7.71 -15.41
CA ASN A 57 -17.36 -9.00 -14.83
C ASN A 57 -17.67 -8.89 -13.33
N ARG A 58 -16.94 -8.05 -12.60
CA ARG A 58 -17.22 -7.78 -11.18
C ARG A 58 -18.60 -7.16 -10.99
N GLY A 59 -18.96 -6.17 -11.80
CA GLY A 59 -20.29 -5.58 -11.81
C GLY A 59 -21.37 -6.64 -12.05
N LEU A 60 -21.16 -7.49 -13.06
CA LEU A 60 -22.06 -8.61 -13.36
C LEU A 60 -22.19 -9.59 -12.19
N LEU A 61 -21.08 -10.02 -11.60
CA LEU A 61 -21.12 -10.99 -10.49
C LEU A 61 -21.83 -10.40 -9.26
N SER A 62 -21.54 -9.14 -8.92
CA SER A 62 -22.22 -8.43 -7.82
C SER A 62 -23.72 -8.21 -8.08
N PHE A 63 -24.10 -8.10 -9.33
CA PHE A 63 -25.51 -8.09 -9.73
C PHE A 63 -26.14 -9.48 -9.52
N MET A 64 -25.46 -10.57 -9.91
CA MET A 64 -25.94 -11.93 -9.76
C MET A 64 -26.06 -12.36 -8.28
N GLU A 65 -25.20 -11.91 -7.40
CA GLU A 65 -25.26 -12.17 -5.95
C GLU A 65 -26.58 -11.72 -5.29
N LYS A 66 -27.29 -10.79 -5.91
CA LYS A 66 -28.57 -10.23 -5.42
C LYS A 66 -29.79 -10.86 -6.08
N ARG A 67 -29.61 -11.88 -6.92
CA ARG A 67 -30.68 -12.53 -7.69
C ARG A 67 -31.23 -13.76 -6.97
N THR A 68 -32.33 -14.30 -7.52
CA THR A 68 -32.94 -15.55 -7.05
C THR A 68 -32.14 -16.76 -7.55
N TRP A 69 -32.36 -17.91 -6.93
CA TRP A 69 -31.75 -19.17 -7.39
C TRP A 69 -32.20 -19.54 -8.81
N ASP A 70 -33.45 -19.22 -9.19
CA ASP A 70 -33.94 -19.41 -10.55
C ASP A 70 -33.19 -18.57 -11.56
N ASP A 71 -32.90 -17.30 -11.27
CA ASP A 71 -32.06 -16.44 -12.11
C ASP A 71 -30.61 -16.96 -12.20
N PHE A 72 -30.08 -17.54 -11.12
CA PHE A 72 -28.78 -18.15 -11.11
C PHE A 72 -28.70 -19.39 -12.01
N LYS A 73 -29.72 -20.26 -12.00
CA LYS A 73 -29.83 -21.38 -12.95
C LYS A 73 -29.90 -20.90 -14.39
N LYS A 74 -30.68 -19.86 -14.67
CA LYS A 74 -30.74 -19.23 -16.02
C LYS A 74 -29.39 -18.67 -16.42
N PHE A 75 -28.64 -18.07 -15.50
CA PHE A 75 -27.28 -17.58 -15.72
C PHE A 75 -26.33 -18.73 -16.04
N LYS A 76 -26.32 -19.82 -15.27
CA LYS A 76 -25.57 -21.04 -15.59
C LYS A 76 -25.87 -21.52 -16.99
N ALA A 77 -27.15 -21.60 -17.36
CA ALA A 77 -27.58 -22.02 -18.69
C ALA A 77 -27.15 -21.03 -19.81
N ALA A 78 -27.11 -19.72 -19.53
CA ALA A 78 -26.60 -18.72 -20.45
C ALA A 78 -25.09 -18.89 -20.67
N MET A 79 -24.32 -19.13 -19.61
CA MET A 79 -22.89 -19.41 -19.67
C MET A 79 -22.58 -20.65 -20.56
N VAL A 80 -23.32 -21.75 -20.35
CA VAL A 80 -23.18 -22.95 -21.20
C VAL A 80 -23.51 -22.66 -22.66
N LYS A 81 -24.64 -21.96 -22.94
CA LYS A 81 -25.06 -21.62 -24.31
C LYS A 81 -24.02 -20.77 -25.06
N THR A 82 -23.23 -20.00 -24.33
CA THR A 82 -22.25 -19.04 -24.90
C THR A 82 -20.80 -19.50 -24.82
N GLY A 83 -20.55 -20.78 -24.54
CA GLY A 83 -19.23 -21.39 -24.60
C GLY A 83 -18.40 -21.29 -23.30
N TYR A 84 -19.02 -20.89 -22.18
CA TYR A 84 -18.39 -20.84 -20.85
C TYR A 84 -18.75 -22.07 -20.00
N ASP A 85 -19.11 -23.20 -20.61
CA ASP A 85 -19.48 -24.45 -19.95
C ASP A 85 -18.40 -24.95 -19.00
N HIS A 86 -17.14 -24.80 -19.37
CA HIS A 86 -15.98 -25.18 -18.58
C HIS A 86 -15.86 -24.42 -17.24
N LEU A 87 -16.45 -23.22 -17.12
CA LEU A 87 -16.43 -22.41 -15.90
C LEU A 87 -17.55 -22.76 -14.93
N VAL A 88 -18.61 -23.42 -15.41
CA VAL A 88 -19.85 -23.66 -14.64
C VAL A 88 -20.17 -25.13 -14.47
N LYS A 89 -19.31 -26.05 -14.92
CA LYS A 89 -19.53 -27.52 -14.87
C LYS A 89 -19.77 -28.05 -13.45
N ASP A 90 -19.09 -27.44 -12.46
CA ASP A 90 -19.14 -27.86 -11.06
C ASP A 90 -20.17 -27.06 -10.23
N TRP A 91 -20.99 -26.23 -10.90
CA TRP A 91 -22.03 -25.47 -10.21
C TRP A 91 -23.25 -26.33 -9.91
N PRO A 92 -23.84 -26.25 -8.71
CA PRO A 92 -25.01 -27.01 -8.37
C PRO A 92 -26.22 -26.62 -9.22
N ASP A 93 -27.07 -27.59 -9.51
CA ASP A 93 -28.34 -27.38 -10.23
C ASP A 93 -29.49 -27.03 -9.28
N ASP A 94 -29.44 -27.52 -8.06
CA ASP A 94 -30.41 -27.24 -7.02
C ASP A 94 -29.81 -26.45 -5.87
N LEU A 95 -30.67 -25.70 -5.17
CA LEU A 95 -30.24 -24.94 -3.99
C LEU A 95 -29.67 -25.92 -2.96
N PRO A 96 -28.43 -25.72 -2.47
CA PRO A 96 -27.82 -26.59 -1.48
C PRO A 96 -28.66 -26.61 -0.21
N GLU A 97 -29.18 -27.78 0.15
CA GLU A 97 -29.83 -27.99 1.44
C GLU A 97 -28.81 -27.86 2.55
N ASP A 98 -29.18 -27.19 3.66
CA ASP A 98 -28.34 -27.16 4.86
C ASP A 98 -28.15 -28.62 5.33
N SER A 99 -26.91 -29.12 5.23
CA SER A 99 -26.59 -30.41 5.86
C SER A 99 -26.88 -30.30 7.34
N PRO A 100 -27.68 -31.19 7.94
CA PRO A 100 -27.93 -31.14 9.36
C PRO A 100 -26.61 -31.26 10.11
N ASP A 101 -26.37 -30.28 10.97
CA ASP A 101 -25.24 -30.22 11.89
C ASP A 101 -25.15 -31.56 12.66
N THR A 102 -24.13 -32.35 12.41
CA THR A 102 -23.82 -33.56 13.18
C THR A 102 -23.22 -33.18 14.52
N ARG A 103 -24.00 -32.48 15.33
CA ARG A 103 -23.78 -32.38 16.76
C ARG A 103 -24.80 -33.28 17.44
N GLY A 104 -24.32 -34.42 17.95
CA GLY A 104 -25.07 -35.30 18.81
C GLY A 104 -25.66 -34.57 20.03
N PRO A 105 -26.76 -35.05 20.60
CA PRO A 105 -27.46 -34.33 21.61
C PRO A 105 -26.61 -34.17 22.88
N ILE A 106 -26.37 -32.95 23.28
CA ILE A 106 -25.89 -32.61 24.60
C ILE A 106 -27.07 -32.86 25.57
N THR A 107 -27.02 -33.96 26.30
CA THR A 107 -27.91 -34.22 27.41
C THR A 107 -27.58 -33.23 28.51
N HIS A 108 -28.46 -32.30 28.76
CA HIS A 108 -28.53 -31.53 29.99
C HIS A 108 -29.06 -32.44 31.13
N PRO A 109 -28.44 -32.46 32.32
CA PRO A 109 -29.10 -32.89 33.51
C PRO A 109 -30.01 -31.76 34.03
N VAL A 110 -31.25 -32.11 34.21
CA VAL A 110 -32.32 -31.27 34.78
C VAL A 110 -32.15 -31.19 36.28
N ASP A 111 -32.38 -29.99 36.80
CA ASP A 111 -32.82 -29.55 38.12
C ASP A 111 -33.04 -30.55 39.25
N GLU A 112 -32.64 -30.21 40.47
CA GLU A 112 -33.53 -29.64 41.49
C GLU A 112 -32.77 -29.23 42.77
N PRO A 113 -33.42 -28.48 43.67
CA PRO A 113 -32.81 -27.42 44.48
C PRO A 113 -32.69 -27.80 45.95
N CYS A 114 -31.85 -27.10 46.71
CA CYS A 114 -32.14 -26.89 48.15
C CYS A 114 -31.26 -25.84 48.79
N CYS A 115 -31.87 -24.80 49.21
CA CYS A 115 -31.90 -24.14 50.51
C CYS A 115 -30.64 -24.10 51.40
N GLY A 116 -30.35 -22.91 51.88
CA GLY A 116 -29.78 -22.77 53.23
C GLY A 116 -28.86 -21.60 53.44
N ASP A 117 -29.41 -20.48 53.79
CA ASP A 117 -29.08 -19.54 54.88
C ASP A 117 -27.64 -19.25 55.25
N GLY A 118 -27.36 -17.96 55.38
CA GLY A 118 -26.30 -17.48 56.25
C GLY A 118 -25.64 -16.18 55.89
N ASN A 119 -26.31 -15.07 56.08
CA ASN A 119 -25.74 -13.73 56.31
C ASN A 119 -25.42 -13.62 57.82
N PRO A 120 -24.77 -12.61 58.42
CA PRO A 120 -24.12 -11.38 57.89
C PRO A 120 -22.88 -10.86 58.64
N ALA A 121 -22.48 -9.67 58.25
CA ALA A 121 -21.83 -8.59 59.06
C ALA A 121 -20.31 -8.61 59.15
N LYS A 122 -19.62 -7.52 59.07
CA LYS A 122 -19.68 -6.08 59.45
C LYS A 122 -18.49 -5.39 58.79
N ALA A 123 -18.66 -4.34 58.09
CA ALA A 123 -18.49 -2.94 58.55
C ALA A 123 -17.17 -2.59 59.25
N ASN A 124 -16.38 -1.72 58.58
CA ASN A 124 -15.90 -0.48 59.21
C ASN A 124 -15.11 0.38 58.21
N GLN A 125 -15.66 1.51 57.87
CA GLN A 125 -14.97 2.79 57.68
C GLN A 125 -14.98 3.51 59.06
N PRO A 126 -14.38 4.71 59.30
CA PRO A 126 -13.66 5.70 58.46
C PRO A 126 -12.48 6.37 59.22
N SER A 127 -11.86 7.35 58.59
CA SER A 127 -11.48 8.72 59.10
C SER A 127 -10.32 9.30 58.32
N THR A 128 -10.56 10.31 57.52
CA THR A 128 -10.43 11.78 57.67
C THR A 128 -9.23 12.31 58.46
N GLN A 129 -8.46 13.20 57.75
CA GLN A 129 -7.98 14.57 58.12
C GLN A 129 -6.90 14.97 57.12
N THR A 130 -7.14 15.94 56.24
CA THR A 130 -7.02 17.41 56.29
C THR A 130 -5.74 17.94 56.96
N GLU A 131 -5.06 18.77 56.19
CA GLU A 131 -4.43 20.09 56.51
C GLU A 131 -3.29 20.32 55.50
N GLU A 132 -3.39 21.26 54.69
CA GLU A 132 -3.14 22.71 54.65
C GLU A 132 -1.78 23.10 54.06
N ALA A 133 -1.83 23.98 53.08
CA ALA A 133 -0.70 24.75 52.55
C ALA A 133 -0.26 25.86 53.54
N PRO A 134 0.91 26.46 53.37
CA PRO A 134 0.88 27.85 52.89
C PRO A 134 2.03 28.31 51.96
N THR A 135 1.65 29.13 51.04
CA THR A 135 2.11 30.45 50.60
C THR A 135 3.46 31.02 51.08
N ALA A 136 4.26 31.56 50.19
CA ALA A 136 4.66 32.98 50.06
C ALA A 136 5.97 33.16 49.27
N GLY A 137 5.93 34.02 48.26
CA GLY A 137 7.13 34.71 47.76
C GLY A 137 7.45 35.91 48.66
N PRO A 138 8.18 36.97 48.29
CA PRO A 138 8.74 37.36 46.99
C PRO A 138 10.14 38.07 47.09
N SER A 139 10.51 38.73 45.98
CA SER A 139 11.45 39.89 45.88
C SER A 139 12.95 39.59 45.94
N SER A 140 13.86 40.32 45.32
CA SER A 140 13.93 41.58 44.58
C SER A 140 15.35 41.83 44.11
N SER A 141 15.47 42.62 43.00
CA SER A 141 16.47 43.66 42.77
C SER A 141 17.95 43.27 42.56
N GLY A 142 18.55 43.80 41.57
CA GLY A 142 18.98 45.06 41.16
C GLY A 142 20.06 44.98 40.08
N SER A 143 19.92 45.83 39.06
CA SER A 143 20.79 46.99 38.79
C SER A 143 22.22 46.66 38.35
N GLY A 144 22.71 47.07 37.22
CA GLY A 144 22.75 48.31 36.57
C GLY A 144 23.95 48.42 35.61
N ASN A 145 23.80 49.36 34.72
CA ASN A 145 24.78 50.17 33.97
C ASN A 145 25.35 49.66 32.62
N LYS A 146 24.79 50.22 31.53
CA LYS A 146 25.27 51.36 30.74
C LYS A 146 26.74 51.39 30.36
N ARG A 147 27.03 51.35 29.06
CA ARG A 147 27.79 52.36 28.36
C ARG A 147 27.53 52.34 26.85
N GLU A 148 27.08 53.49 26.38
CA GLU A 148 26.99 53.96 25.02
C GLU A 148 28.41 54.20 24.45
N ALA A 149 28.57 54.02 23.17
CA ALA A 149 29.47 54.84 22.35
C ALA A 149 28.96 54.84 20.89
N ASP A 150 28.55 56.05 20.51
CA ASP A 150 28.22 56.46 19.17
C ASP A 150 29.45 56.41 18.25
N GLU A 151 29.24 56.15 16.95
CA GLU A 151 29.91 56.88 15.90
C GLU A 151 29.05 56.92 14.61
N GLU A 152 28.90 58.13 14.13
CA GLU A 152 28.11 58.60 13.02
C GLU A 152 28.80 58.46 11.65
N ILE A 153 27.93 58.49 10.63
CA ILE A 153 28.03 59.18 9.33
C ILE A 153 28.80 58.46 8.18
N HIS A 154 28.06 58.03 7.18
CA HIS A 154 28.08 58.71 5.88
C HIS A 154 26.90 58.30 4.97
N GLN A 155 26.01 59.25 4.74
CA GLN A 155 24.98 59.21 3.69
C GLN A 155 25.69 59.41 2.33
N GLN A 156 25.40 58.50 1.39
CA GLN A 156 25.44 58.82 -0.03
C GLN A 156 24.19 58.31 -0.73
N THR A 157 23.36 59.29 -1.04
CA THR A 157 22.21 59.21 -1.93
C THR A 157 22.60 58.71 -3.31
N LYS A 158 22.00 57.63 -3.79
CA LYS A 158 21.89 57.34 -5.24
C LYS A 158 20.43 56.98 -5.60
N ARG A 159 19.98 57.64 -6.65
CA ARG A 159 18.66 57.67 -7.28
C ARG A 159 18.09 56.30 -7.62
N PRO A 160 16.75 56.13 -7.73
CA PRO A 160 16.12 54.88 -8.03
C PRO A 160 16.31 54.47 -9.50
N ARG A 161 16.81 53.29 -9.76
CA ARG A 161 16.72 52.64 -11.06
C ARG A 161 15.37 51.94 -11.18
N LYS A 162 14.68 52.25 -12.25
CA LYS A 162 13.44 51.62 -12.72
C LYS A 162 13.64 50.14 -12.98
N GLY A 163 12.64 49.34 -12.55
CA GLY A 163 12.16 48.13 -13.22
C GLY A 163 13.13 46.96 -13.23
N SER A 164 13.06 46.10 -12.20
CA SER A 164 13.42 44.69 -12.32
C SER A 164 12.13 43.88 -12.45
N SER A 165 12.05 43.19 -13.58
CA SER A 165 11.03 42.20 -13.90
C SER A 165 10.89 41.13 -12.82
N PRO A 166 9.77 40.43 -12.75
CA PRO A 166 9.52 39.46 -11.69
C PRO A 166 10.56 38.36 -11.68
N THR A 167 10.96 38.00 -10.47
CA THR A 167 11.82 36.89 -10.11
C THR A 167 11.57 35.66 -10.97
N ARG A 168 12.60 35.18 -11.62
CA ARG A 168 12.67 33.88 -12.26
C ARG A 168 12.26 32.85 -11.22
N GLU A 169 11.05 32.36 -11.30
CA GLU A 169 10.60 31.16 -10.62
C GLU A 169 11.61 30.04 -10.95
N ASN A 170 12.04 29.30 -9.94
CA ASN A 170 12.89 28.11 -10.06
C ASN A 170 12.11 27.03 -10.83
N ARG A 171 12.06 27.16 -12.16
CA ARG A 171 11.59 26.07 -13.01
C ARG A 171 12.68 25.02 -13.08
N VAL A 172 12.38 23.84 -12.60
CA VAL A 172 13.17 22.63 -12.88
C VAL A 172 13.29 22.49 -14.40
N PRO A 173 14.45 22.12 -14.95
CA PRO A 173 14.60 21.93 -16.40
C PRO A 173 13.51 21.00 -16.94
N VAL A 174 12.83 21.41 -18.01
CA VAL A 174 11.88 20.55 -18.70
C VAL A 174 12.65 19.38 -19.28
N HIS A 175 12.41 18.19 -18.75
CA HIS A 175 13.06 16.96 -19.21
C HIS A 175 12.45 16.49 -20.54
N THR A 176 13.28 16.00 -21.44
CA THR A 176 12.80 15.37 -22.68
C THR A 176 12.18 14.03 -22.35
N LEU A 177 10.86 13.93 -22.44
CA LEU A 177 10.09 12.71 -22.16
C LEU A 177 10.39 11.63 -23.22
N ALA A 178 10.18 10.37 -22.84
CA ALA A 178 10.24 9.25 -23.77
C ALA A 178 9.19 9.38 -24.88
N SER A 179 9.48 8.81 -26.04
CA SER A 179 8.50 8.78 -27.13
C SER A 179 7.28 7.97 -26.76
N PRO A 180 6.07 8.35 -27.25
CA PRO A 180 4.87 7.56 -27.04
C PRO A 180 5.01 6.10 -27.47
N GLU A 181 5.82 5.83 -28.50
CA GLU A 181 6.11 4.49 -29.00
C GLU A 181 6.91 3.66 -27.98
N SER A 182 7.92 4.26 -27.33
CA SER A 182 8.68 3.61 -26.25
C SER A 182 7.77 3.23 -25.09
N VAL A 183 6.91 4.15 -24.67
CA VAL A 183 5.92 3.90 -23.60
C VAL A 183 4.96 2.78 -24.00
N LEU A 184 4.46 2.78 -25.26
CA LEU A 184 3.56 1.74 -25.76
C LEU A 184 4.25 0.36 -25.80
N LYS A 185 5.53 0.31 -26.19
CA LYS A 185 6.33 -0.93 -26.17
C LYS A 185 6.42 -1.51 -24.75
N ILE A 186 6.64 -0.67 -23.76
CA ILE A 186 6.66 -1.13 -22.35
C ILE A 186 5.27 -1.58 -21.90
N LYS A 187 4.21 -0.85 -22.19
CA LYS A 187 2.83 -1.29 -21.88
C LYS A 187 2.53 -2.68 -22.43
N ARG A 188 2.94 -2.99 -23.66
CA ARG A 188 2.79 -4.34 -24.26
C ARG A 188 3.61 -5.41 -23.50
N LYS A 189 4.82 -5.08 -23.04
CA LYS A 189 5.61 -6.01 -22.22
C LYS A 189 4.96 -6.25 -20.85
N LEU A 190 4.42 -5.21 -20.22
CA LEU A 190 3.70 -5.31 -18.94
C LEU A 190 2.48 -6.23 -19.06
N GLU A 191 1.72 -6.12 -20.14
CA GLU A 191 0.60 -7.04 -20.38
C GLU A 191 1.08 -8.50 -20.51
N ARG A 192 2.21 -8.77 -21.16
CA ARG A 192 2.77 -10.13 -21.24
C ARG A 192 3.16 -10.67 -19.88
N ILE A 193 3.85 -9.87 -19.03
CA ILE A 193 4.27 -10.29 -17.69
C ILE A 193 3.08 -10.76 -16.83
N LYS A 194 1.89 -10.20 -17.01
CA LYS A 194 0.68 -10.63 -16.29
C LYS A 194 0.31 -12.10 -16.56
N PHE A 195 0.64 -12.61 -17.76
CA PHE A 195 0.25 -13.93 -18.21
C PHE A 195 1.43 -14.92 -18.28
N GLU A 196 2.67 -14.47 -17.99
CA GLU A 196 3.81 -15.37 -17.90
C GLU A 196 3.63 -16.31 -16.69
N ASP A 197 4.04 -17.56 -16.83
CA ASP A 197 4.06 -18.50 -15.72
C ASP A 197 4.98 -17.98 -14.61
N LYS A 198 4.64 -18.30 -13.36
CA LYS A 198 5.51 -17.98 -12.24
C LYS A 198 6.83 -18.70 -12.43
N GLU A 199 7.95 -18.01 -12.31
CA GLU A 199 9.28 -18.56 -12.53
C GLU A 199 9.56 -19.72 -11.55
N SER A 200 9.79 -20.92 -12.08
CA SER A 200 9.93 -22.16 -11.30
C SER A 200 11.13 -22.18 -10.35
N HIS A 201 12.10 -21.28 -10.54
CA HIS A 201 13.27 -21.17 -9.67
C HIS A 201 13.05 -20.27 -8.43
N LEU A 202 11.91 -19.59 -8.35
CA LEU A 202 11.57 -18.75 -7.19
C LEU A 202 10.98 -19.59 -6.07
N ILE A 203 11.35 -19.24 -4.84
CA ILE A 203 10.86 -19.91 -3.63
C ILE A 203 9.59 -19.19 -3.17
N TYR A 204 8.56 -19.96 -2.88
CA TYR A 204 7.27 -19.49 -2.38
C TYR A 204 7.11 -19.87 -0.90
N SER A 205 6.31 -19.11 -0.17
CA SER A 205 5.94 -19.43 1.20
C SER A 205 5.01 -20.65 1.25
N THR A 206 5.10 -21.43 2.33
CA THR A 206 4.14 -22.51 2.59
C THR A 206 3.06 -22.03 3.55
N MET A 207 1.90 -22.69 3.54
CA MET A 207 0.82 -22.42 4.49
C MET A 207 1.27 -22.66 5.94
N GLU A 208 2.09 -23.67 6.19
CA GLU A 208 2.65 -23.97 7.51
C GLU A 208 3.54 -22.83 8.02
N GLN A 209 4.43 -22.28 7.17
CA GLN A 209 5.24 -21.10 7.51
C GLN A 209 4.35 -19.88 7.84
N TYR A 210 3.32 -19.65 7.04
CA TYR A 210 2.39 -18.56 7.27
C TYR A 210 1.67 -18.69 8.62
N GLN A 211 1.09 -19.86 8.92
CA GLN A 211 0.38 -20.11 10.18
C GLN A 211 1.31 -20.00 11.38
N HIS A 212 2.52 -20.53 11.27
CA HIS A 212 3.54 -20.43 12.32
C HIS A 212 3.89 -18.95 12.64
N LEU A 213 4.25 -18.16 11.63
CA LEU A 213 4.61 -16.75 11.81
C LEU A 213 3.43 -15.89 12.29
N LEU A 214 2.23 -16.16 11.81
CA LEU A 214 1.02 -15.47 12.26
C LEU A 214 0.77 -15.69 13.76
N LYS A 215 0.98 -16.91 14.24
CA LYS A 215 0.78 -17.28 15.63
C LYS A 215 1.89 -16.76 16.54
N GLU A 216 3.14 -16.99 16.19
CA GLU A 216 4.30 -16.72 17.04
C GLU A 216 4.69 -15.22 17.01
N GLU A 217 4.75 -14.61 15.81
CA GLU A 217 5.20 -13.23 15.65
C GLU A 217 4.06 -12.21 15.58
N LYS A 218 2.78 -12.65 15.54
CA LYS A 218 1.62 -11.76 15.44
C LYS A 218 1.76 -10.75 14.30
N CYS A 219 2.25 -11.22 13.16
CA CYS A 219 2.46 -10.41 11.97
C CYS A 219 1.12 -9.94 11.34
N TYR A 220 1.20 -9.03 10.37
CA TYR A 220 0.01 -8.67 9.59
C TYR A 220 -0.57 -9.88 8.89
N PRO A 221 -1.89 -10.11 8.98
CA PRO A 221 -2.54 -11.21 8.28
C PRO A 221 -2.51 -10.94 6.76
N MET A 222 -2.28 -12.01 5.98
CA MET A 222 -2.24 -12.00 4.53
C MET A 222 -3.19 -13.08 4.03
N THR A 223 -4.47 -12.75 3.94
CA THR A 223 -5.57 -13.71 3.77
C THR A 223 -6.24 -13.66 2.40
N HIS A 224 -6.06 -12.57 1.65
CA HIS A 224 -6.69 -12.43 0.34
C HIS A 224 -5.85 -13.13 -0.75
N GLU A 225 -6.54 -13.68 -1.74
CA GLU A 225 -5.92 -14.28 -2.92
C GLU A 225 -5.03 -13.26 -3.67
N THR A 226 -5.55 -12.05 -3.87
CA THR A 226 -4.76 -10.93 -4.35
C THR A 226 -4.03 -10.30 -3.17
N ARG A 227 -2.72 -10.51 -3.07
CA ARG A 227 -1.90 -10.02 -1.97
C ARG A 227 -1.95 -8.52 -1.82
N GLY A 228 -1.90 -7.80 -2.93
CA GLY A 228 -1.88 -6.36 -2.87
C GLY A 228 -2.30 -5.68 -4.16
N ARG A 229 -2.52 -4.38 -4.05
CA ARG A 229 -2.65 -3.49 -5.21
C ARG A 229 -1.48 -2.53 -5.28
N GLY A 230 -1.03 -2.24 -6.50
CA GLY A 230 0.09 -1.36 -6.77
C GLY A 230 -0.26 -0.22 -7.71
N LEU A 231 0.22 0.99 -7.43
CA LEU A 231 0.25 2.11 -8.35
C LEU A 231 1.71 2.46 -8.65
N VAL A 232 2.13 2.28 -9.90
CA VAL A 232 3.50 2.57 -10.36
C VAL A 232 3.46 3.79 -11.24
N VAL A 233 4.10 4.88 -10.80
CA VAL A 233 4.20 6.13 -11.56
C VAL A 233 5.66 6.35 -11.96
N THR A 234 5.90 6.47 -13.26
CA THR A 234 7.24 6.62 -13.83
C THR A 234 7.34 7.90 -14.64
N MET A 235 8.27 8.78 -14.26
CA MET A 235 8.69 9.90 -15.08
C MET A 235 9.85 9.44 -15.96
N THR A 236 9.68 9.51 -17.28
CA THR A 236 10.64 8.96 -18.25
C THR A 236 11.72 9.95 -18.64
N GLY A 237 11.47 11.24 -18.44
CA GLY A 237 12.31 12.33 -18.93
C GLY A 237 13.76 12.24 -18.48
N ASN A 238 14.71 12.23 -19.43
CA ASN A 238 16.16 12.13 -19.21
C ASN A 238 16.57 10.98 -18.25
N ARG A 239 15.84 9.84 -18.30
CA ARG A 239 16.06 8.68 -17.43
C ARG A 239 16.32 7.42 -18.24
N GLU A 240 17.43 7.32 -18.97
CA GLU A 240 17.81 6.08 -19.65
C GLU A 240 17.79 4.88 -18.66
N GLY A 241 17.24 3.74 -19.07
CA GLY A 241 17.06 2.55 -18.24
C GLY A 241 15.79 2.57 -17.35
N TRP A 242 14.89 3.54 -17.54
CA TRP A 242 13.61 3.58 -16.83
C TRP A 242 12.72 2.36 -17.16
N GLU A 243 12.85 1.82 -18.37
CA GLU A 243 12.13 0.64 -18.81
C GLU A 243 12.45 -0.58 -17.95
N GLU A 244 13.73 -0.77 -17.62
CA GLU A 244 14.17 -1.89 -16.81
C GLU A 244 13.68 -1.77 -15.35
N ASP A 245 13.61 -0.55 -14.81
CA ASP A 245 13.00 -0.30 -13.50
C ASP A 245 11.54 -0.76 -13.47
N VAL A 246 10.75 -0.34 -14.47
CA VAL A 246 9.32 -0.70 -14.58
C VAL A 246 9.14 -2.21 -14.73
N LEU A 247 9.92 -2.86 -15.58
CA LEU A 247 9.83 -4.30 -15.82
C LEU A 247 10.25 -5.12 -14.58
N SER A 248 11.28 -4.65 -13.85
CA SER A 248 11.72 -5.30 -12.61
C SER A 248 10.65 -5.22 -11.51
N ILE A 249 10.01 -4.06 -11.34
CA ILE A 249 8.86 -3.90 -10.43
C ILE A 249 7.69 -4.80 -10.86
N ALA A 250 7.39 -4.87 -12.15
CA ALA A 250 6.29 -5.70 -12.65
C ALA A 250 6.51 -7.20 -12.35
N LYS A 251 7.74 -7.71 -12.54
CA LYS A 251 8.10 -9.09 -12.20
C LYS A 251 8.01 -9.35 -10.70
N MET A 252 8.51 -8.44 -9.88
CA MET A 252 8.38 -8.53 -8.42
C MET A 252 6.90 -8.57 -8.00
N PHE A 253 6.06 -7.70 -8.55
CA PHE A 253 4.62 -7.67 -8.25
C PHE A 253 3.92 -8.96 -8.70
N ARG A 254 4.29 -9.50 -9.86
CA ARG A 254 3.79 -10.80 -10.33
C ARG A 254 4.13 -11.94 -9.35
N TYR A 255 5.36 -11.95 -8.83
CA TYR A 255 5.81 -12.91 -7.83
C TYR A 255 5.03 -12.79 -6.52
N LEU A 256 4.72 -11.56 -6.10
CA LEU A 256 4.01 -11.24 -4.85
C LEU A 256 2.48 -11.34 -4.94
N ASP A 257 1.90 -11.70 -6.07
CA ASP A 257 0.44 -11.66 -6.33
C ASP A 257 -0.15 -10.25 -6.13
N VAL A 258 0.59 -9.21 -6.56
CA VAL A 258 0.18 -7.80 -6.53
C VAL A 258 -0.34 -7.39 -7.91
N ILE A 259 -1.58 -6.89 -7.96
CA ILE A 259 -2.17 -6.31 -9.18
C ILE A 259 -1.79 -4.84 -9.26
N ALA A 260 -1.11 -4.42 -10.33
CA ALA A 260 -0.59 -3.07 -10.44
C ALA A 260 -1.11 -2.31 -11.68
N GLU A 261 -1.31 -0.99 -11.47
CA GLU A 261 -1.55 0.00 -12.49
C GLU A 261 -0.25 0.76 -12.79
N TYR A 262 0.00 1.07 -14.07
CA TYR A 262 1.22 1.76 -14.51
C TYR A 262 0.85 3.07 -15.19
N LYS A 263 1.39 4.17 -14.69
CA LYS A 263 1.18 5.52 -15.21
C LYS A 263 2.54 6.12 -15.59
N PHE A 264 2.53 6.93 -16.64
CA PHE A 264 3.76 7.52 -17.18
C PHE A 264 3.58 9.02 -17.35
N ASP A 265 4.62 9.78 -17.00
CA ASP A 265 4.76 11.20 -17.29
C ASP A 265 3.56 12.05 -16.88
N LEU A 266 3.10 11.84 -15.64
CA LEU A 266 2.00 12.62 -15.07
C LEU A 266 2.46 14.03 -14.70
N LYS A 267 1.59 15.01 -14.92
CA LYS A 267 1.68 16.34 -14.34
C LYS A 267 1.40 16.27 -12.83
N GLU A 268 1.77 17.32 -12.08
CA GLU A 268 1.59 17.33 -10.62
C GLU A 268 0.12 17.12 -10.22
N GLU A 269 -0.79 17.83 -10.89
CA GLU A 269 -2.23 17.72 -10.62
C GLU A 269 -2.77 16.30 -10.92
N ASP A 270 -2.34 15.70 -12.02
CA ASP A 270 -2.76 14.36 -12.42
C ASP A 270 -2.16 13.29 -11.50
N LEU A 271 -0.92 13.46 -11.05
CA LEU A 271 -0.29 12.59 -10.06
C LEU A 271 -1.09 12.61 -8.75
N ARG A 272 -1.50 13.77 -8.28
CA ARG A 272 -2.29 13.93 -7.06
C ARG A 272 -3.64 13.23 -7.19
N LYS A 273 -4.37 13.49 -8.30
CA LYS A 273 -5.66 12.85 -8.60
C LYS A 273 -5.55 11.32 -8.66
N GLU A 274 -4.50 10.80 -9.30
CA GLU A 274 -4.30 9.34 -9.39
C GLU A 274 -3.98 8.71 -8.02
N LEU A 275 -3.20 9.37 -7.18
CA LEU A 275 -2.93 8.91 -5.82
C LEU A 275 -4.20 8.94 -4.95
N GLU A 276 -5.00 10.00 -5.04
CA GLU A 276 -6.29 10.14 -4.33
C GLU A 276 -7.29 9.08 -4.80
N ARG A 277 -7.43 8.89 -6.13
CA ARG A 277 -8.25 7.84 -6.72
C ARG A 277 -7.83 6.46 -6.21
N PHE A 278 -6.53 6.15 -6.25
CA PHE A 278 -5.99 4.87 -5.82
C PHE A 278 -6.19 4.63 -4.32
N ALA A 279 -5.98 5.64 -3.48
CA ALA A 279 -6.23 5.55 -2.03
C ALA A 279 -7.71 5.34 -1.70
N GLY A 280 -8.62 6.01 -2.44
CA GLY A 280 -10.06 5.95 -2.23
C GLY A 280 -10.77 4.76 -2.87
N ASP A 281 -10.06 3.96 -3.67
CA ASP A 281 -10.65 2.84 -4.40
C ASP A 281 -11.14 1.73 -3.46
N GLN A 282 -12.40 1.36 -3.59
CA GLN A 282 -13.05 0.32 -2.77
C GLN A 282 -12.45 -1.08 -2.98
N GLU A 283 -11.78 -1.30 -4.11
CA GLU A 283 -11.04 -2.53 -4.36
C GLU A 283 -9.91 -2.78 -3.35
N ASN A 284 -9.47 -1.73 -2.68
CA ASN A 284 -8.50 -1.85 -1.60
C ASN A 284 -9.05 -2.61 -0.38
N ASN A 285 -10.37 -2.83 -0.26
CA ASN A 285 -10.94 -3.70 0.75
C ASN A 285 -10.54 -5.18 0.58
N PHE A 286 -10.30 -5.60 -0.66
CA PHE A 286 -10.12 -6.99 -1.06
C PHE A 286 -8.64 -7.38 -1.25
N VAL A 287 -7.73 -6.64 -0.65
CA VAL A 287 -6.30 -6.93 -0.67
C VAL A 287 -5.68 -6.72 0.71
N ASP A 288 -4.54 -7.37 0.96
CA ASP A 288 -3.87 -7.33 2.26
C ASP A 288 -2.97 -6.11 2.43
N CYS A 289 -2.41 -5.58 1.35
CA CYS A 289 -1.52 -4.42 1.39
C CYS A 289 -1.60 -3.58 0.12
N MET A 290 -0.99 -2.39 0.18
CA MET A 290 -0.92 -1.46 -0.93
C MET A 290 0.52 -1.06 -1.22
N PHE A 291 0.82 -0.89 -2.50
CA PHE A 291 2.10 -0.37 -2.97
C PHE A 291 1.90 0.90 -3.79
N VAL A 292 2.74 1.91 -3.54
CA VAL A 292 2.91 3.05 -4.43
C VAL A 292 4.38 3.15 -4.77
N VAL A 293 4.69 3.13 -6.06
CA VAL A 293 6.07 3.24 -6.55
C VAL A 293 6.19 4.51 -7.37
N LEU A 294 7.02 5.44 -6.92
CA LEU A 294 7.33 6.68 -7.63
C LEU A 294 8.76 6.60 -8.16
N MET A 295 8.92 6.67 -9.48
CA MET A 295 10.22 6.59 -10.14
C MET A 295 10.42 7.81 -11.03
N GLY A 296 11.39 8.68 -10.68
CA GLY A 296 11.57 9.94 -11.36
C GLY A 296 12.84 10.67 -10.94
N HIS A 297 12.92 11.93 -11.31
CA HIS A 297 13.83 12.88 -10.72
C HIS A 297 13.26 13.41 -9.40
N GLY A 298 14.13 13.87 -8.53
CA GLY A 298 13.74 14.45 -7.27
C GLY A 298 14.87 15.24 -6.63
N GLY A 299 14.58 15.85 -5.51
CA GLY A 299 15.53 16.65 -4.75
C GLY A 299 15.01 16.93 -3.35
N VAL A 300 15.71 17.77 -2.60
CA VAL A 300 15.29 18.30 -1.30
C VAL A 300 15.36 19.81 -1.37
N GLN A 301 14.31 20.48 -0.90
CA GLN A 301 14.27 21.92 -0.73
C GLN A 301 13.63 22.26 0.62
N ASN A 302 14.36 23.02 1.45
CA ASN A 302 13.91 23.36 2.82
C ASN A 302 13.49 22.13 3.63
N ASP A 303 14.31 21.09 3.61
CA ASP A 303 14.07 19.78 4.27
C ASP A 303 12.81 19.02 3.80
N VAL A 304 12.25 19.41 2.65
CA VAL A 304 11.12 18.72 2.02
C VAL A 304 11.61 17.91 0.82
N GLU A 305 11.33 16.60 0.86
CA GLU A 305 11.61 15.72 -0.27
C GLU A 305 10.61 15.98 -1.41
N LEU A 306 11.14 16.24 -2.58
CA LEU A 306 10.40 16.62 -3.77
C LEU A 306 10.54 15.57 -4.88
N PHE A 307 9.45 15.28 -5.56
CA PHE A 307 9.41 14.48 -6.77
C PHE A 307 9.09 15.39 -7.96
N CYS A 308 9.90 15.33 -9.02
CA CYS A 308 9.71 16.15 -10.20
C CYS A 308 8.70 15.51 -11.14
N THR A 309 7.63 16.22 -11.47
CA THR A 309 6.58 15.76 -12.39
C THR A 309 6.87 16.16 -13.83
N ALA A 310 6.09 15.65 -14.79
CA ALA A 310 6.35 15.84 -16.23
C ALA A 310 6.24 17.30 -16.68
N ASP A 311 5.49 18.14 -15.97
CA ASP A 311 5.36 19.57 -16.21
C ASP A 311 6.42 20.41 -15.46
N GLY A 312 7.42 19.74 -14.84
CA GLY A 312 8.49 20.40 -14.08
C GLY A 312 8.05 20.98 -12.74
N GLN A 313 6.87 20.61 -12.24
CA GLN A 313 6.44 20.96 -10.89
C GLN A 313 7.02 20.01 -9.85
N ALA A 314 7.08 20.48 -8.62
CA ALA A 314 7.61 19.74 -7.48
C ALA A 314 6.47 19.18 -6.61
N PHE A 315 6.40 17.87 -6.49
CA PHE A 315 5.43 17.19 -5.63
C PHE A 315 6.09 16.84 -4.28
N PRO A 316 5.63 17.41 -3.15
CA PRO A 316 6.18 17.11 -1.82
C PRO A 316 5.79 15.70 -1.39
N ILE A 317 6.76 14.77 -1.38
CA ILE A 317 6.50 13.34 -1.27
C ILE A 317 5.84 12.99 0.08
N ARG A 318 6.58 13.11 1.19
CA ARG A 318 6.16 12.62 2.50
C ARG A 318 4.84 13.23 2.97
N LYS A 319 4.74 14.57 2.88
CA LYS A 319 3.54 15.30 3.31
C LYS A 319 2.31 14.94 2.46
N SER A 320 2.47 14.79 1.15
CA SER A 320 1.36 14.44 0.25
C SER A 320 0.89 13.02 0.48
N LEU A 321 1.80 12.03 0.58
CA LEU A 321 1.44 10.65 0.88
C LEU A 321 0.74 10.54 2.23
N GLN A 322 1.23 11.23 3.27
CA GLN A 322 0.59 11.27 4.58
C GLN A 322 -0.83 11.84 4.50
N ASN A 323 -1.06 12.89 3.72
CA ASN A 323 -2.38 13.52 3.59
C ASN A 323 -3.36 12.68 2.78
N ILE A 324 -2.91 12.07 1.68
CA ILE A 324 -3.75 11.29 0.77
C ILE A 324 -4.14 9.94 1.39
N PHE A 325 -3.20 9.25 2.06
CA PHE A 325 -3.43 7.89 2.60
C PHE A 325 -3.87 7.89 4.07
N LYS A 326 -4.56 8.94 4.52
CA LYS A 326 -5.09 9.02 5.88
C LYS A 326 -6.23 8.03 6.11
N SER A 327 -6.20 7.37 7.26
CA SER A 327 -7.24 6.42 7.66
C SER A 327 -8.56 7.06 8.10
N ASP A 328 -8.57 8.35 8.46
CA ASP A 328 -9.81 9.09 8.74
C ASP A 328 -10.59 9.44 7.46
N VAL A 329 -9.88 9.63 6.34
CA VAL A 329 -10.47 9.83 5.00
C VAL A 329 -10.85 8.48 4.36
N HIS A 330 -9.95 7.47 4.49
CA HIS A 330 -10.08 6.16 3.85
C HIS A 330 -10.08 5.06 4.92
N ARG A 331 -11.25 4.79 5.52
CA ARG A 331 -11.39 3.82 6.62
C ARG A 331 -10.94 2.40 6.27
N HIS A 332 -11.04 2.00 5.02
CA HIS A 332 -10.58 0.70 4.51
C HIS A 332 -9.05 0.54 4.51
N LEU A 333 -8.31 1.62 4.78
CA LEU A 333 -6.85 1.58 4.93
C LEU A 333 -6.38 1.40 6.39
N VAL A 334 -7.31 1.33 7.34
CA VAL A 334 -6.99 1.03 8.75
C VAL A 334 -6.41 -0.38 8.84
N ASP A 335 -5.32 -0.53 9.61
CA ASP A 335 -4.58 -1.79 9.82
C ASP A 335 -4.05 -2.45 8.53
N LYS A 336 -4.09 -1.76 7.40
CA LYS A 336 -3.59 -2.24 6.11
C LYS A 336 -2.20 -1.65 5.82
N PRO A 337 -1.16 -2.49 5.64
CA PRO A 337 0.17 -2.02 5.27
C PRO A 337 0.20 -1.25 3.95
N LYS A 338 0.84 -0.08 3.99
CA LYS A 338 1.05 0.81 2.84
C LYS A 338 2.55 0.93 2.58
N ILE A 339 3.03 0.43 1.44
CA ILE A 339 4.44 0.38 1.09
C ILE A 339 4.70 1.40 -0.03
N PHE A 340 5.44 2.45 0.30
CA PHE A 340 5.84 3.50 -0.63
C PHE A 340 7.31 3.32 -1.01
N LEU A 341 7.58 3.08 -2.28
CA LEU A 341 8.92 2.88 -2.84
C LEU A 341 9.26 4.09 -3.72
N ILE A 342 10.26 4.86 -3.33
CA ILE A 342 10.59 6.14 -3.96
C ILE A 342 11.97 6.05 -4.60
N GLN A 343 12.02 5.88 -5.92
CA GLN A 343 13.24 5.92 -6.72
C GLN A 343 13.41 7.32 -7.30
N ALA A 344 14.00 8.21 -6.50
CA ALA A 344 14.36 9.56 -6.89
C ALA A 344 15.60 10.02 -6.12
N CYS A 345 16.35 10.97 -6.69
CA CYS A 345 17.42 11.64 -5.96
C CYS A 345 16.85 12.53 -4.86
N ARG A 346 17.59 12.70 -3.79
CA ARG A 346 17.25 13.58 -2.65
C ARG A 346 18.30 14.65 -2.40
N GLY A 347 19.12 14.97 -3.43
CA GLY A 347 20.17 15.97 -3.38
C GLY A 347 20.88 16.07 -4.71
N GLU A 348 21.80 17.03 -4.79
CA GLU A 348 22.64 17.29 -5.98
C GLU A 348 24.07 16.76 -5.81
N THR A 349 24.44 16.38 -4.56
CA THR A 349 25.80 15.94 -4.24
C THR A 349 25.86 14.44 -4.11
N MET A 350 26.94 13.83 -4.62
CA MET A 350 27.32 12.49 -4.20
C MET A 350 27.66 12.55 -2.71
N ASP A 351 27.18 11.57 -1.94
CA ASP A 351 27.60 11.38 -0.56
C ASP A 351 29.13 11.28 -0.55
N PRO A 352 29.87 12.14 0.18
CA PRO A 352 31.34 12.11 0.17
C PRO A 352 31.92 10.83 0.77
N GLY A 353 31.09 9.96 1.37
CA GLY A 353 31.52 8.74 2.02
C GLY A 353 32.58 8.98 3.09
N ILE A 354 32.37 8.53 4.30
CA ILE A 354 33.38 8.63 5.36
C ILE A 354 34.04 7.26 5.53
N ARG A 355 35.40 7.21 5.47
CA ARG A 355 36.14 6.04 5.90
C ARG A 355 36.18 6.03 7.43
N MET A 356 35.37 5.18 8.07
CA MET A 356 35.27 5.13 9.54
C MET A 356 35.91 3.88 10.15
N ASN A 357 36.60 4.15 11.27
CA ASN A 357 36.83 3.16 12.35
C ASN A 357 35.65 3.25 13.30
N THR A 358 35.11 2.10 13.67
CA THR A 358 33.84 1.93 14.40
C THR A 358 33.83 2.45 15.83
N VAL A 359 32.72 3.11 16.24
CA VAL A 359 32.33 3.28 17.65
C VAL A 359 30.81 3.16 17.77
N HIS A 360 30.34 2.36 18.73
CA HIS A 360 28.94 2.13 19.05
C HIS A 360 28.45 3.11 20.13
N GLY A 361 27.18 3.55 19.99
CA GLY A 361 26.46 4.30 21.03
C GLY A 361 24.99 3.89 21.11
N GLU A 362 24.49 3.64 22.32
CA GLU A 362 23.13 3.21 22.65
C GLU A 362 22.23 4.40 23.01
N THR A 363 20.91 4.30 22.68
CA THR A 363 19.91 5.31 23.06
C THR A 363 18.69 4.66 23.71
N GLN A 364 18.25 5.16 24.85
CA GLN A 364 17.06 4.75 25.61
C GLN A 364 15.91 5.73 25.41
N CYS A 365 14.67 5.22 25.46
CA CYS A 365 13.43 6.01 25.45
C CYS A 365 12.50 5.61 26.61
N ASP A 366 12.00 6.62 27.31
CA ASP A 366 11.02 6.51 28.41
C ASP A 366 9.62 6.92 27.93
N ALA A 367 8.59 6.12 28.19
CA ALA A 367 7.20 6.58 28.26
C ALA A 367 6.26 5.61 28.99
N SER A 368 5.48 6.16 29.90
CA SER A 368 4.47 5.50 30.74
C SER A 368 3.11 5.44 30.05
N LYS A 369 2.34 4.35 30.34
CA LYS A 369 1.02 4.06 29.75
C LYS A 369 -0.12 4.70 30.58
N PRO A 370 -1.25 5.03 29.94
CA PRO A 370 -2.56 4.76 30.50
C PRO A 370 -3.50 3.96 29.59
N ASP A 371 -4.36 3.21 30.22
CA ASP A 371 -5.40 2.36 29.68
C ASP A 371 -6.45 3.18 28.91
N ARG A 372 -6.66 2.92 27.61
CA ARG A 372 -7.69 3.61 26.81
C ARG A 372 -8.13 2.78 25.61
N LYS A 373 -9.39 2.99 25.20
CA LYS A 373 -9.97 2.55 23.92
C LYS A 373 -8.94 2.75 22.81
N ARG A 374 -8.79 1.73 21.95
CA ARG A 374 -7.82 1.73 20.85
C ARG A 374 -7.99 2.99 19.99
N VAL A 375 -7.07 3.92 20.12
CA VAL A 375 -6.96 5.09 19.22
C VAL A 375 -5.92 4.76 18.16
N VAL A 376 -6.32 4.77 16.89
CA VAL A 376 -5.43 4.51 15.74
C VAL A 376 -4.94 5.85 15.21
N SER A 377 -3.63 5.97 14.94
CA SER A 377 -3.08 7.15 14.28
C SER A 377 -3.67 7.29 12.86
N ASN A 378 -3.96 8.52 12.43
CA ASN A 378 -4.51 8.81 11.10
C ASN A 378 -3.59 8.34 9.95
N PHE A 379 -2.28 8.25 10.20
CA PHE A 379 -1.32 7.68 9.25
C PHE A 379 -0.45 6.67 9.99
N SER A 380 -0.80 5.39 9.86
CA SER A 380 -0.13 4.24 10.47
C SER A 380 0.01 3.10 9.47
N ASP A 381 0.67 2.04 9.85
CA ASP A 381 0.84 0.83 9.04
C ASP A 381 1.51 1.13 7.69
N TYR A 382 2.58 1.91 7.71
CA TYR A 382 3.27 2.32 6.49
C TYR A 382 4.78 2.03 6.53
N ILE A 383 5.34 1.91 5.32
CA ILE A 383 6.78 1.98 5.05
C ILE A 383 6.96 3.00 3.93
N ILE A 384 7.90 3.94 4.08
CA ILE A 384 8.39 4.79 2.99
C ILE A 384 9.88 4.47 2.83
N SER A 385 10.26 3.92 1.69
CA SER A 385 11.65 3.59 1.37
C SER A 385 12.13 4.44 0.19
N PHE A 386 13.14 5.25 0.44
CA PHE A 386 13.80 6.12 -0.53
C PHE A 386 15.08 5.48 -1.05
N ALA A 387 15.35 5.65 -2.33
CA ALA A 387 16.55 5.13 -2.97
C ALA A 387 17.87 5.73 -2.48
N SER A 388 17.83 6.89 -1.82
CA SER A 388 19.01 7.58 -1.27
C SER A 388 18.71 8.29 0.04
N GLN A 389 19.75 8.62 0.78
CA GLN A 389 19.71 9.46 1.96
C GLN A 389 19.33 10.92 1.59
N PRO A 390 18.83 11.75 2.56
CA PRO A 390 18.67 13.18 2.35
C PRO A 390 19.98 13.82 1.90
N GLY A 391 19.92 14.69 0.89
CA GLY A 391 21.09 15.34 0.32
C GLY A 391 21.87 14.50 -0.71
N ALA A 392 21.59 13.20 -0.83
CA ALA A 392 22.33 12.29 -1.71
C ALA A 392 21.61 11.96 -3.02
N VAL A 393 22.38 11.55 -4.02
CA VAL A 393 21.89 11.08 -5.32
C VAL A 393 21.58 9.58 -5.30
N ALA A 394 20.69 9.15 -6.19
CA ALA A 394 20.40 7.75 -6.45
C ALA A 394 21.02 7.34 -7.81
N SER A 395 21.88 6.34 -7.78
CA SER A 395 22.64 5.86 -8.95
C SER A 395 21.80 4.98 -9.87
N ARG A 396 22.10 5.02 -11.15
CA ARG A 396 21.42 4.23 -12.19
C ARG A 396 22.41 3.78 -13.27
N ASP A 397 22.22 2.57 -13.74
CA ASP A 397 22.82 2.03 -14.93
C ASP A 397 21.85 2.24 -16.11
N THR A 398 22.32 2.81 -17.21
CA THR A 398 21.50 3.14 -18.38
C THR A 398 20.91 1.92 -19.09
N LYS A 399 21.49 0.72 -18.87
CA LYS A 399 21.06 -0.54 -19.49
C LYS A 399 20.31 -1.47 -18.52
N LYS A 400 20.59 -1.36 -17.22
CA LYS A 400 20.07 -2.29 -16.21
C LYS A 400 19.08 -1.62 -15.25
N GLY A 401 18.92 -0.30 -15.31
CA GLY A 401 18.04 0.46 -14.43
C GLY A 401 18.72 0.95 -13.15
N SER A 402 17.92 1.44 -12.23
CA SER A 402 18.38 2.05 -10.98
C SER A 402 18.93 1.02 -10.01
N TRP A 403 20.03 1.31 -9.34
CA TRP A 403 20.66 0.39 -8.39
C TRP A 403 19.70 -0.06 -7.30
N TYR A 404 18.98 0.88 -6.71
CA TYR A 404 18.00 0.57 -5.67
C TYR A 404 16.91 -0.39 -6.16
N ILE A 405 16.31 -0.15 -7.33
CA ILE A 405 15.26 -1.02 -7.88
C ILE A 405 15.80 -2.42 -8.18
N GLN A 406 17.02 -2.51 -8.76
CA GLN A 406 17.65 -3.80 -9.02
C GLN A 406 17.86 -4.62 -7.73
N GLU A 407 18.45 -4.01 -6.69
CA GLU A 407 18.74 -4.72 -5.45
C GLU A 407 17.44 -4.99 -4.64
N LEU A 408 16.48 -4.06 -4.66
CA LEU A 408 15.17 -4.25 -4.02
C LEU A 408 14.42 -5.43 -4.62
N THR A 409 14.18 -5.42 -5.94
CA THR A 409 13.38 -6.44 -6.60
C THR A 409 14.04 -7.82 -6.49
N LYS A 410 15.36 -7.89 -6.66
CA LYS A 410 16.13 -9.13 -6.47
C LYS A 410 16.04 -9.64 -5.03
N THR A 411 16.17 -8.77 -4.03
CA THR A 411 16.11 -9.18 -2.61
C THR A 411 14.71 -9.66 -2.23
N VAL A 412 13.67 -8.93 -2.66
CA VAL A 412 12.28 -9.34 -2.41
C VAL A 412 11.97 -10.69 -3.07
N MET A 413 12.32 -10.89 -4.34
CA MET A 413 12.06 -12.15 -5.04
C MET A 413 12.85 -13.33 -4.45
N GLN A 414 13.99 -13.08 -3.80
CA GLN A 414 14.80 -14.13 -3.14
C GLN A 414 14.37 -14.43 -1.71
N GLN A 415 13.77 -13.47 -0.98
CA GLN A 415 13.64 -13.57 0.48
C GLN A 415 12.21 -13.36 1.01
N ALA A 416 11.27 -12.86 0.21
CA ALA A 416 9.92 -12.54 0.70
C ALA A 416 9.13 -13.77 1.20
N HIS A 417 9.55 -14.98 0.80
CA HIS A 417 8.94 -16.22 1.27
C HIS A 417 9.20 -16.51 2.76
N CYS A 418 10.24 -15.89 3.36
CA CYS A 418 10.63 -16.19 4.75
C CYS A 418 11.09 -14.99 5.57
N ARG A 419 11.21 -13.79 4.98
CA ARG A 419 11.73 -12.62 5.68
C ARG A 419 10.72 -11.45 5.66
N GLN A 420 10.66 -10.72 6.76
CA GLN A 420 9.87 -9.50 6.86
C GLN A 420 10.47 -8.37 6.01
N VAL A 421 9.60 -7.45 5.59
CA VAL A 421 9.95 -6.36 4.66
C VAL A 421 11.08 -5.48 5.19
N THR A 422 11.07 -5.13 6.47
CA THR A 422 12.13 -4.30 7.10
C THR A 422 13.49 -4.97 7.07
N CYS A 423 13.56 -6.29 7.27
CA CYS A 423 14.81 -7.06 7.14
C CYS A 423 15.30 -7.10 5.68
N MET A 424 14.38 -7.24 4.72
CA MET A 424 14.73 -7.18 3.30
C MET A 424 15.27 -5.81 2.88
N LEU A 425 14.70 -4.72 3.40
CA LEU A 425 15.19 -3.36 3.14
C LEU A 425 16.58 -3.12 3.73
N SER A 426 16.88 -3.72 4.89
CA SER A 426 18.24 -3.69 5.46
C SER A 426 19.22 -4.48 4.60
N GLU A 427 18.81 -5.62 4.04
CA GLU A 427 19.65 -6.39 3.11
C GLU A 427 19.88 -5.65 1.78
N VAL A 428 18.89 -4.88 1.30
CA VAL A 428 19.06 -3.98 0.14
C VAL A 428 20.17 -2.97 0.40
N ASN A 429 20.21 -2.37 1.60
CA ASN A 429 21.25 -1.42 1.98
C ASN A 429 22.65 -2.08 1.97
N LYS A 430 22.77 -3.28 2.52
CA LYS A 430 24.02 -4.03 2.47
C LYS A 430 24.50 -4.25 1.04
N LYS A 431 23.60 -4.65 0.13
CA LYS A 431 23.94 -4.84 -1.29
C LYS A 431 24.30 -3.54 -2.00
N LEU A 432 23.64 -2.44 -1.65
CA LEU A 432 24.00 -1.11 -2.16
C LEU A 432 25.39 -0.69 -1.67
N GLU A 433 25.74 -0.95 -0.41
CA GLU A 433 27.07 -0.68 0.16
C GLU A 433 28.15 -1.52 -0.53
N GLU A 434 27.92 -2.82 -0.73
CA GLU A 434 28.83 -3.69 -1.49
C GLU A 434 29.03 -3.20 -2.93
N ARG A 435 27.98 -2.68 -3.55
CA ARG A 435 28.04 -2.10 -4.89
C ARG A 435 28.79 -0.77 -4.88
N SER A 436 28.53 0.08 -3.91
CA SER A 436 29.20 1.35 -3.68
C SER A 436 30.70 1.16 -3.51
N THR A 437 31.13 0.17 -2.73
CA THR A 437 32.52 -0.19 -2.53
C THR A 437 33.20 -0.60 -3.83
N ARG A 438 32.50 -1.36 -4.69
CA ARG A 438 33.06 -1.81 -5.99
C ARG A 438 33.16 -0.70 -7.04
N THR A 439 32.28 0.30 -6.97
CA THR A 439 32.18 1.35 -7.99
C THR A 439 32.72 2.69 -7.51
N GLU A 440 33.10 2.81 -6.24
CA GLU A 440 33.50 4.06 -5.59
C GLU A 440 32.42 5.15 -5.65
N VAL A 441 31.14 4.74 -5.86
CA VAL A 441 29.98 5.64 -5.89
C VAL A 441 29.08 5.29 -4.71
N PRO A 442 29.11 6.04 -3.62
CA PRO A 442 28.34 5.74 -2.43
C PRO A 442 26.84 5.94 -2.66
N GLN A 443 26.05 4.94 -2.23
CA GLN A 443 24.61 5.03 -2.17
C GLN A 443 24.08 4.17 -1.03
N LEU A 444 23.22 4.76 -0.20
CA LEU A 444 22.50 4.08 0.86
C LEU A 444 21.03 4.51 0.80
N ALA A 445 20.12 3.56 0.82
CA ALA A 445 18.67 3.81 0.88
C ALA A 445 18.24 4.18 2.31
N GLU A 446 17.20 4.99 2.43
CA GLU A 446 16.57 5.28 3.71
C GLU A 446 15.20 4.64 3.78
N SER A 447 14.85 4.03 4.92
CA SER A 447 13.51 3.50 5.15
C SER A 447 12.96 4.00 6.48
N VAL A 448 11.75 4.55 6.44
CA VAL A 448 11.00 5.03 7.60
C VAL A 448 9.68 4.27 7.66
N HIS A 449 9.29 3.82 8.85
CA HIS A 449 8.04 3.08 8.98
C HIS A 449 7.27 3.39 10.25
N GLY A 450 5.95 3.21 10.18
CA GLY A 450 5.00 3.23 11.29
C GLY A 450 4.19 1.93 11.33
N LEU A 451 4.87 0.79 11.17
CA LEU A 451 4.26 -0.54 11.29
C LEU A 451 3.97 -0.86 12.75
N LYS A 452 2.86 -1.54 13.01
CA LYS A 452 2.45 -2.01 14.35
C LYS A 452 2.79 -3.49 14.59
N ALA A 453 3.13 -4.20 13.53
CA ALA A 453 3.47 -5.63 13.55
C ALA A 453 4.52 -5.95 12.48
N PRO A 454 5.20 -7.10 12.56
CA PRO A 454 6.05 -7.59 11.48
C PRO A 454 5.28 -7.74 10.17
N LEU A 455 5.85 -7.28 9.06
CA LEU A 455 5.24 -7.37 7.74
C LEU A 455 5.96 -8.40 6.89
N TYR A 456 5.31 -9.54 6.66
CA TYR A 456 5.70 -10.57 5.69
C TYR A 456 4.77 -10.53 4.49
N LEU A 457 5.25 -10.84 3.29
CA LEU A 457 4.45 -10.75 2.07
C LEU A 457 3.90 -12.11 1.61
N PHE A 458 4.43 -13.20 2.12
CA PHE A 458 3.98 -14.58 1.89
C PHE A 458 3.61 -14.91 0.43
N PRO A 459 4.52 -14.75 -0.55
CA PRO A 459 4.23 -15.07 -1.94
C PRO A 459 3.78 -16.52 -2.08
N GLY A 460 2.71 -16.76 -2.84
CA GLY A 460 2.16 -18.09 -3.11
C GLY A 460 1.23 -18.67 -2.05
N VAL A 461 1.09 -18.04 -0.89
CA VAL A 461 0.12 -18.47 0.14
C VAL A 461 -1.26 -17.89 -0.18
N ASN A 462 -2.24 -18.75 -0.39
CA ASN A 462 -3.65 -18.39 -0.55
C ASN A 462 -4.43 -18.98 0.63
N ALA A 463 -4.82 -18.15 1.59
CA ALA A 463 -5.54 -18.60 2.78
C ALA A 463 -6.99 -19.10 2.48
N SER A 464 -7.47 -18.92 1.25
CA SER A 464 -8.76 -19.47 0.78
C SER A 464 -8.72 -20.98 0.52
N THR A 465 -7.59 -21.66 0.66
CA THR A 465 -7.42 -23.10 0.44
C THR A 465 -7.26 -23.90 1.74
N SER A 466 -7.59 -23.34 2.89
CA SER A 466 -7.77 -24.15 4.11
C SER A 466 -9.12 -24.84 4.02
N ASP A 467 -9.22 -25.85 3.16
CA ASP A 467 -10.17 -26.93 3.33
C ASP A 467 -9.64 -27.82 4.44
N ASP A 468 -10.51 -28.05 5.40
CA ASP A 468 -10.60 -29.01 6.50
C ASP A 468 -10.45 -28.43 7.90
#